data_a50916a92422393c4e26534e485bbe19
#
_entry.id   a50916a92422393c4e26534e485bbe19
#
_cell.length_a   1.000
_cell.length_b   1.000
_cell.length_c   1.000
_cell.angle_alpha   90.00
_cell.angle_beta   90.00
_cell.angle_gamma   90.00
#
_symmetry.space_group_name_H-M   'P 1'
#
loop_
_entity.id
_entity.type
_entity.pdbx_description
1 polymer ?
#
loop_
_entity_poly.entity_id
_entity_poly.type
_entity_poly.pdbx_seq_one_letter_code
_entity_poly.pdbx_strand_id
1 'polypeptide(L)'
;MPRATVLGAFLEAWRRVLGAPAVTASLLAAVWILAQPLAIALESSLDRQFVVTLALFGPDPEGTSVAAERARELGRMIDRELGFFGSPSAVSEWLRVDPLNPVIAGAAAASIAFWLFLSGGILDRFARARPIRTAAFFAACGVFFVRFLRLAVLIGAAYFVLFRWVYPFLFEALFSLVTSDQTSEQGALRVRALLYVVFAVALMFVGVVADFAKVRAVVEDRRGMLGALAASIRFVRRRPLRVLGLYLLNLFTVVVILRLWVQAEPPPDAPDWLGFLLLLLYLVARIWAKLGFMASEVVFFQGELAHAEYTATPLPMWPDSPEAEAMENLKAVGHRP
;
A
#
# COMPACT_ATOMS: atom_id res chain seq x y z
N MET A 1 -25.85 -14.07 8.91
CA MET A 1 -25.34 -12.67 9.08
C MET A 1 -25.53 -11.90 7.78
N PRO A 2 -25.99 -10.63 7.80
CA PRO A 2 -26.08 -9.83 6.59
C PRO A 2 -24.67 -9.66 5.98
N ARG A 3 -24.60 -9.65 4.66
CA ARG A 3 -23.32 -9.40 3.95
C ARG A 3 -22.74 -8.08 4.41
N ALA A 4 -21.45 -8.04 4.72
CA ALA A 4 -20.78 -6.79 5.03
C ALA A 4 -20.91 -5.82 3.84
N THR A 5 -21.49 -4.64 4.09
CA THR A 5 -21.50 -3.57 3.10
C THR A 5 -20.09 -3.01 2.94
N VAL A 6 -19.73 -2.54 1.75
CA VAL A 6 -18.41 -1.94 1.51
C VAL A 6 -18.16 -0.78 2.48
N LEU A 7 -19.17 0.06 2.68
CA LEU A 7 -19.10 1.17 3.64
C LEU A 7 -18.94 0.68 5.09
N GLY A 8 -19.66 -0.38 5.49
CA GLY A 8 -19.51 -0.97 6.82
C GLY A 8 -18.11 -1.51 7.07
N ALA A 9 -17.51 -2.18 6.08
CA ALA A 9 -16.13 -2.66 6.17
C ALA A 9 -15.14 -1.50 6.26
N PHE A 10 -15.35 -0.43 5.53
CA PHE A 10 -14.53 0.78 5.57
C PHE A 10 -14.60 1.47 6.94
N LEU A 11 -15.80 1.69 7.50
CA LEU A 11 -15.97 2.33 8.81
C LEU A 11 -15.38 1.47 9.95
N GLU A 12 -15.59 0.17 9.92
CA GLU A 12 -14.99 -0.74 10.90
C GLU A 12 -13.47 -0.76 10.81
N ALA A 13 -12.90 -0.66 9.61
CA ALA A 13 -11.46 -0.54 9.40
C ALA A 13 -10.90 0.71 10.09
N TRP A 14 -11.53 1.85 9.91
CA TRP A 14 -11.12 3.10 10.56
C TRP A 14 -11.21 3.01 12.08
N ARG A 15 -12.26 2.36 12.61
CA ARG A 15 -12.35 2.09 14.04
C ARG A 15 -11.19 1.25 14.56
N ARG A 16 -10.77 0.22 13.81
CA ARG A 16 -9.61 -0.63 14.16
C ARG A 16 -8.29 0.15 14.11
N VAL A 17 -8.11 1.05 13.16
CA VAL A 17 -6.92 1.91 13.04
C VAL A 17 -6.85 2.89 14.20
N LEU A 18 -7.94 3.60 14.49
CA LEU A 18 -8.02 4.52 15.63
C LEU A 18 -7.83 3.81 16.98
N GLY A 19 -8.24 2.55 17.09
CA GLY A 19 -7.99 1.70 18.25
C GLY A 19 -6.56 1.16 18.37
N ALA A 20 -5.65 1.54 17.46
CA ALA A 20 -4.26 1.07 17.45
C ALA A 20 -3.24 2.23 17.35
N PRO A 21 -3.27 3.26 18.22
CA PRO A 21 -2.38 4.43 18.13
C PRO A 21 -0.90 4.05 18.26
N ALA A 22 -0.58 3.00 19.03
CA ALA A 22 0.79 2.54 19.18
C ALA A 22 1.40 2.04 17.83
N VAL A 23 0.60 1.41 16.97
CA VAL A 23 1.04 0.98 15.63
C VAL A 23 1.35 2.21 14.77
N THR A 24 0.50 3.23 14.81
CA THR A 24 0.73 4.49 14.08
C THR A 24 2.00 5.19 14.56
N ALA A 25 2.19 5.31 15.88
CA ALA A 25 3.36 5.97 16.46
C ALA A 25 4.66 5.20 16.13
N SER A 26 4.64 3.86 16.23
CA SER A 26 5.82 3.04 15.89
C SER A 26 6.17 3.10 14.41
N LEU A 27 5.16 3.14 13.53
CA LEU A 27 5.38 3.33 12.09
C LEU A 27 5.94 4.72 11.78
N LEU A 28 5.42 5.77 12.41
CA LEU A 28 5.93 7.12 12.24
C LEU A 28 7.40 7.19 12.63
N ALA A 29 7.76 6.67 13.82
CA ALA A 29 9.15 6.61 14.27
C ALA A 29 10.04 5.82 13.32
N ALA A 30 9.56 4.67 12.83
CA ALA A 30 10.31 3.82 11.93
C ALA A 30 10.51 4.46 10.54
N VAL A 31 9.50 5.11 9.98
CA VAL A 31 9.61 5.87 8.73
C VAL A 31 10.59 7.03 8.89
N TRP A 32 10.53 7.75 10.02
CA TRP A 32 11.48 8.81 10.35
C TRP A 32 12.92 8.31 10.38
N ILE A 33 13.20 7.20 11.08
CA ILE A 33 14.54 6.60 11.17
C ILE A 33 15.06 6.16 9.80
N LEU A 34 14.19 5.55 8.98
CA LEU A 34 14.58 5.11 7.63
C LEU A 34 14.80 6.27 6.65
N ALA A 35 14.16 7.41 6.86
CA ALA A 35 14.35 8.58 6.03
C ALA A 35 15.69 9.28 6.28
N GLN A 36 16.30 9.13 7.47
CA GLN A 36 17.54 9.83 7.82
C GLN A 36 18.74 9.52 6.90
N PRO A 37 19.08 8.25 6.61
CA PRO A 37 20.20 7.95 5.71
C PRO A 37 19.99 8.52 4.31
N LEU A 38 18.74 8.53 3.84
CA LEU A 38 18.39 9.06 2.52
C LEU A 38 18.49 10.59 2.50
N ALA A 39 18.03 11.27 3.55
CA ALA A 39 18.17 12.73 3.70
C ALA A 39 19.64 13.16 3.70
N ILE A 40 20.49 12.48 4.47
CA ILE A 40 21.93 12.74 4.53
C ILE A 40 22.61 12.51 3.17
N ALA A 41 22.25 11.41 2.48
CA ALA A 41 22.80 11.12 1.17
C ALA A 41 22.37 12.15 0.12
N LEU A 42 21.13 12.64 0.21
CA LEU A 42 20.59 13.66 -0.67
C LEU A 42 21.27 15.02 -0.42
N GLU A 43 21.39 15.43 0.83
CA GLU A 43 22.12 16.65 1.23
C GLU A 43 23.54 16.63 0.69
N SER A 44 24.29 15.54 0.90
CA SER A 44 25.66 15.37 0.38
C SER A 44 25.77 15.37 -1.15
N SER A 45 24.72 14.96 -1.87
CA SER A 45 24.71 15.02 -3.33
C SER A 45 24.35 16.40 -3.87
N LEU A 46 23.46 17.12 -3.19
CA LEU A 46 23.12 18.50 -3.51
C LEU A 46 24.30 19.44 -3.26
N ASP A 47 25.03 19.28 -2.14
CA ASP A 47 26.22 20.06 -1.84
C ASP A 47 27.30 19.86 -2.89
N ARG A 48 27.52 18.63 -3.35
CA ARG A 48 28.45 18.32 -4.45
C ARG A 48 28.05 19.01 -5.76
N GLN A 49 26.79 18.96 -6.13
CA GLN A 49 26.29 19.63 -7.34
C GLN A 49 26.42 21.16 -7.21
N PHE A 50 26.17 21.69 -6.03
CA PHE A 50 26.32 23.13 -5.77
C PHE A 50 27.77 23.61 -5.92
N VAL A 51 28.71 22.89 -5.32
CA VAL A 51 30.14 23.19 -5.43
C VAL A 51 30.60 23.15 -6.88
N VAL A 52 30.13 22.15 -7.66
CA VAL A 52 30.43 22.02 -9.08
C VAL A 52 29.80 23.19 -9.88
N THR A 53 28.58 23.56 -9.59
CA THR A 53 27.89 24.68 -10.29
C THR A 53 28.56 26.01 -9.95
N LEU A 54 28.93 26.24 -8.68
CA LEU A 54 29.66 27.43 -8.26
C LEU A 54 31.07 27.52 -8.89
N ALA A 55 31.74 26.38 -9.03
CA ALA A 55 33.06 26.31 -9.68
C ALA A 55 32.99 26.53 -11.16
N LEU A 56 31.89 26.16 -11.84
CA LEU A 56 31.73 26.30 -13.30
C LEU A 56 31.13 27.67 -13.71
N PHE A 57 30.24 28.24 -12.93
CA PHE A 57 29.44 29.40 -13.31
C PHE A 57 29.65 30.63 -12.40
N GLY A 58 30.45 30.53 -11.35
CA GLY A 58 30.68 31.61 -10.37
C GLY A 58 29.52 31.77 -9.36
N PRO A 59 29.66 32.69 -8.37
CA PRO A 59 28.61 32.98 -7.40
C PRO A 59 27.46 33.71 -8.07
N ASP A 60 26.28 33.10 -8.06
CA ASP A 60 25.06 33.70 -8.60
C ASP A 60 24.62 34.90 -7.72
N PRO A 61 24.46 36.11 -8.28
CA PRO A 61 24.07 37.30 -7.50
C PRO A 61 22.64 37.21 -6.93
N GLU A 62 21.84 36.25 -7.36
CA GLU A 62 20.46 36.02 -6.91
C GLU A 62 20.31 34.74 -6.06
N GLY A 63 21.19 34.51 -5.09
CA GLY A 63 21.21 33.32 -4.24
C GLY A 63 19.90 32.93 -3.53
N THR A 64 18.87 33.74 -3.65
CA THR A 64 17.49 33.45 -3.16
C THR A 64 16.71 32.50 -4.07
N SER A 65 16.96 32.51 -5.38
CA SER A 65 16.24 31.64 -6.35
C SER A 65 16.69 30.18 -6.22
N VAL A 66 17.97 29.96 -6.03
CA VAL A 66 18.55 28.60 -5.91
C VAL A 66 18.17 27.93 -4.59
N ALA A 67 18.08 28.68 -3.49
CA ALA A 67 17.62 28.14 -2.21
C ALA A 67 16.14 27.77 -2.25
N ALA A 68 15.29 28.59 -2.89
CA ALA A 68 13.87 28.31 -3.08
C ALA A 68 13.64 27.12 -4.03
N GLU A 69 14.44 27.00 -5.07
CA GLU A 69 14.37 25.88 -6.03
C GLU A 69 14.83 24.57 -5.39
N ARG A 70 15.85 24.61 -4.52
CA ARG A 70 16.28 23.49 -3.68
C ARG A 70 15.22 23.06 -2.69
N ALA A 71 14.60 24.00 -1.99
CA ALA A 71 13.51 23.69 -1.06
C ALA A 71 12.33 23.02 -1.80
N ARG A 72 12.02 23.48 -3.02
CA ARG A 72 11.00 22.86 -3.87
C ARG A 72 11.43 21.49 -4.38
N GLU A 73 12.68 21.30 -4.72
CA GLU A 73 13.22 20.03 -5.22
C GLU A 73 13.37 19.02 -4.08
N LEU A 74 13.79 19.45 -2.91
CA LEU A 74 13.78 18.68 -1.68
C LEU A 74 12.33 18.28 -1.29
N GLY A 75 11.39 19.23 -1.37
CA GLY A 75 9.97 18.93 -1.17
C GLY A 75 9.43 17.91 -2.17
N ARG A 76 9.75 18.03 -3.46
CA ARG A 76 9.37 17.06 -4.49
C ARG A 76 10.04 15.70 -4.29
N MET A 77 11.30 15.66 -3.84
CA MET A 77 12.02 14.42 -3.56
C MET A 77 11.47 13.74 -2.30
N ILE A 78 11.22 14.49 -1.23
CA ILE A 78 10.57 13.98 -0.01
C ILE A 78 9.17 13.47 -0.35
N ASP A 79 8.41 14.17 -1.16
CA ASP A 79 7.08 13.76 -1.60
C ASP A 79 7.14 12.54 -2.54
N ARG A 80 8.16 12.44 -3.37
CA ARG A 80 8.45 11.29 -4.23
C ARG A 80 8.88 10.08 -3.40
N GLU A 81 9.74 10.24 -2.42
CA GLU A 81 10.21 9.16 -1.54
C GLU A 81 9.13 8.71 -0.56
N LEU A 82 8.36 9.64 0.02
CA LEU A 82 7.19 9.30 0.82
C LEU A 82 6.07 8.71 -0.05
N GLY A 83 5.96 9.13 -1.35
CA GLY A 83 5.13 8.55 -2.39
C GLY A 83 5.49 7.11 -2.70
N PHE A 84 6.78 6.80 -2.69
CA PHE A 84 7.32 5.48 -2.91
C PHE A 84 6.75 4.41 -1.97
N PHE A 85 6.46 4.76 -0.73
CA PHE A 85 5.87 3.84 0.26
C PHE A 85 4.42 3.41 -0.04
N GLY A 86 3.79 3.87 -1.10
CA GLY A 86 2.37 3.62 -1.34
C GLY A 86 1.92 3.33 -2.76
N SER A 87 2.75 3.52 -3.80
CA SER A 87 2.25 3.36 -5.17
C SER A 87 3.17 2.55 -6.09
N PRO A 88 2.59 1.69 -6.97
CA PRO A 88 3.32 1.00 -8.04
C PRO A 88 3.97 1.95 -9.05
N SER A 89 3.45 3.18 -9.17
CA SER A 89 3.99 4.22 -10.06
C SER A 89 5.38 4.69 -9.62
N ALA A 90 5.66 4.73 -8.34
CA ALA A 90 6.98 5.06 -7.83
C ALA A 90 8.06 4.03 -8.22
N VAL A 91 7.68 2.75 -8.29
CA VAL A 91 8.58 1.68 -8.76
C VAL A 91 8.90 1.86 -10.25
N SER A 92 7.93 2.29 -11.06
CA SER A 92 8.14 2.50 -12.50
C SER A 92 8.99 3.73 -12.80
N GLU A 93 8.87 4.78 -12.01
CA GLU A 93 9.68 5.99 -12.13
C GLU A 93 11.10 5.74 -11.64
N TRP A 94 11.26 4.95 -10.58
CA TRP A 94 12.55 4.48 -10.09
C TRP A 94 13.31 3.62 -11.11
N LEU A 95 12.63 2.78 -11.88
CA LEU A 95 13.23 2.01 -12.96
C LEU A 95 13.68 2.89 -14.17
N ARG A 96 13.18 4.13 -14.25
CA ARG A 96 13.55 5.13 -15.26
C ARG A 96 14.64 6.12 -14.81
N VAL A 97 14.67 6.45 -13.50
CA VAL A 97 15.74 7.28 -12.91
C VAL A 97 16.97 6.40 -12.80
N ASP A 98 18.09 6.94 -13.26
CA ASP A 98 19.40 6.31 -13.39
C ASP A 98 19.64 5.23 -12.30
N PRO A 99 19.56 3.93 -12.63
CA PRO A 99 19.62 2.85 -11.65
C PRO A 99 21.02 2.70 -11.05
N LEU A 100 21.94 3.60 -11.37
CA LEU A 100 23.35 3.55 -11.03
C LEU A 100 23.68 4.22 -9.68
N ASN A 101 22.73 4.91 -9.02
CA ASN A 101 23.03 5.42 -7.68
C ASN A 101 22.78 4.34 -6.63
N PRO A 102 23.84 3.69 -6.07
CA PRO A 102 23.70 2.58 -5.15
C PRO A 102 23.02 2.96 -3.84
N VAL A 103 23.04 4.23 -3.47
CA VAL A 103 22.38 4.74 -2.26
C VAL A 103 20.86 4.75 -2.43
N ILE A 104 20.37 5.27 -3.57
CA ILE A 104 18.94 5.28 -3.88
C ILE A 104 18.42 3.85 -4.03
N ALA A 105 19.15 2.98 -4.74
CA ALA A 105 18.79 1.57 -4.88
C ALA A 105 18.76 0.83 -3.53
N GLY A 106 19.76 1.08 -2.68
CA GLY A 106 19.84 0.50 -1.33
C GLY A 106 18.69 0.98 -0.43
N ALA A 107 18.40 2.27 -0.42
CA ALA A 107 17.30 2.85 0.36
C ALA A 107 15.94 2.30 -0.11
N ALA A 108 15.72 2.19 -1.40
CA ALA A 108 14.51 1.60 -1.97
C ALA A 108 14.35 0.12 -1.58
N ALA A 109 15.41 -0.67 -1.72
CA ALA A 109 15.40 -2.07 -1.31
C ALA A 109 15.14 -2.24 0.19
N ALA A 110 15.79 -1.43 1.03
CA ALA A 110 15.57 -1.41 2.47
C ALA A 110 14.12 -1.05 2.83
N SER A 111 13.56 -0.06 2.15
CA SER A 111 12.16 0.36 2.32
C SER A 111 11.17 -0.73 1.95
N ILE A 112 11.38 -1.41 0.82
CA ILE A 112 10.55 -2.54 0.39
C ILE A 112 10.63 -3.67 1.44
N ALA A 113 11.84 -4.06 1.85
CA ALA A 113 12.04 -5.10 2.84
C ALA A 113 11.37 -4.76 4.18
N PHE A 114 11.50 -3.52 4.63
CA PHE A 114 10.88 -3.01 5.84
C PHE A 114 9.34 -3.09 5.79
N TRP A 115 8.74 -2.63 4.69
CA TRP A 115 7.29 -2.71 4.53
C TRP A 115 6.77 -4.14 4.40
N LEU A 116 7.51 -5.03 3.72
CA LEU A 116 7.19 -6.45 3.67
C LEU A 116 7.22 -7.07 5.06
N PHE A 117 8.23 -6.72 5.88
CA PHE A 117 8.35 -7.18 7.25
C PHE A 117 7.18 -6.69 8.12
N LEU A 118 6.94 -5.39 8.16
CA LEU A 118 5.90 -4.82 9.02
C LEU A 118 4.48 -5.18 8.59
N SER A 119 4.23 -5.34 7.29
CA SER A 119 2.89 -5.66 6.79
C SER A 119 2.32 -6.95 7.38
N GLY A 120 3.19 -7.93 7.73
CA GLY A 120 2.77 -9.16 8.39
C GLY A 120 2.14 -8.92 9.77
N GLY A 121 2.85 -8.19 10.63
CA GLY A 121 2.35 -7.84 11.97
C GLY A 121 1.14 -6.91 11.95
N ILE A 122 1.13 -5.94 11.01
CA ILE A 122 0.01 -5.01 10.84
C ILE A 122 -1.27 -5.77 10.44
N LEU A 123 -1.18 -6.62 9.43
CA LEU A 123 -2.32 -7.42 8.96
C LEU A 123 -2.80 -8.40 10.05
N ASP A 124 -1.87 -9.06 10.76
CA ASP A 124 -2.22 -9.96 11.88
C ASP A 124 -2.93 -9.20 13.01
N ARG A 125 -2.45 -8.00 13.34
CA ARG A 125 -3.08 -7.12 14.33
C ARG A 125 -4.51 -6.75 13.95
N PHE A 126 -4.74 -6.39 12.70
CA PHE A 126 -6.07 -6.03 12.21
C PHE A 126 -6.97 -7.26 12.03
N ALA A 127 -6.42 -8.41 11.66
CA ALA A 127 -7.17 -9.65 11.54
C ALA A 127 -7.70 -10.14 12.90
N ARG A 128 -6.90 -10.04 13.96
CA ARG A 128 -7.31 -10.45 15.33
C ARG A 128 -8.21 -9.42 16.02
N ALA A 129 -8.25 -8.18 15.54
CA ALA A 129 -9.04 -7.06 16.11
C ALA A 129 -8.82 -6.83 17.63
N ARG A 130 -7.67 -7.21 18.18
CA ARG A 130 -7.33 -7.09 19.62
C ARG A 130 -5.89 -6.59 19.82
N PRO A 131 -5.57 -5.95 20.95
CA PRO A 131 -4.21 -5.52 21.26
C PRO A 131 -3.27 -6.72 21.29
N ILE A 132 -2.10 -6.55 20.67
CA ILE A 132 -1.03 -7.55 20.65
C ILE A 132 0.18 -6.95 21.39
N ARG A 133 0.87 -7.75 22.20
CA ARG A 133 2.14 -7.34 22.83
C ARG A 133 3.21 -7.14 21.75
N THR A 134 4.13 -6.21 21.97
CA THR A 134 5.21 -5.86 21.03
C THR A 134 6.00 -7.07 20.54
N ALA A 135 6.36 -7.98 21.46
CA ALA A 135 7.07 -9.20 21.10
C ALA A 135 6.25 -10.10 20.14
N ALA A 136 4.96 -10.26 20.37
CA ALA A 136 4.07 -11.04 19.50
C ALA A 136 3.87 -10.37 18.14
N PHE A 137 3.86 -9.02 18.09
CA PHE A 137 3.81 -8.26 16.85
C PHE A 137 5.03 -8.54 15.97
N PHE A 138 6.24 -8.42 16.52
CA PHE A 138 7.47 -8.69 15.77
C PHE A 138 7.64 -10.18 15.42
N ALA A 139 7.16 -11.09 16.27
CA ALA A 139 7.11 -12.52 15.93
C ALA A 139 6.20 -12.77 14.71
N ALA A 140 5.03 -12.15 14.65
CA ALA A 140 4.15 -12.21 13.48
C ALA A 140 4.82 -11.60 12.23
N CYS A 141 5.50 -10.46 12.35
CA CYS A 141 6.29 -9.87 11.26
C CYS A 141 7.29 -10.89 10.70
N GLY A 142 8.05 -11.57 11.56
CA GLY A 142 9.04 -12.57 11.15
C GLY A 142 8.42 -13.79 10.46
N VAL A 143 7.31 -14.31 10.99
CA VAL A 143 6.61 -15.47 10.42
C VAL A 143 6.11 -15.20 9.01
N PHE A 144 5.55 -14.00 8.77
CA PHE A 144 4.98 -13.65 7.47
C PHE A 144 6.03 -13.08 6.50
N PHE A 145 7.19 -12.62 6.96
CA PHE A 145 8.19 -11.96 6.11
C PHE A 145 8.62 -12.82 4.92
N VAL A 146 9.03 -14.07 5.17
CA VAL A 146 9.48 -14.96 4.08
C VAL A 146 8.35 -15.28 3.10
N ARG A 147 7.11 -15.40 3.61
CA ARG A 147 5.93 -15.62 2.76
C ARG A 147 5.69 -14.43 1.85
N PHE A 148 5.76 -13.22 2.41
CA PHE A 148 5.56 -11.98 1.65
C PHE A 148 6.72 -11.68 0.70
N LEU A 149 7.94 -12.08 1.06
CA LEU A 149 9.08 -11.98 0.15
C LEU A 149 8.87 -12.85 -1.11
N ARG A 150 8.42 -14.10 -0.93
CA ARG A 150 8.05 -14.97 -2.06
C ARG A 150 6.92 -14.37 -2.90
N LEU A 151 5.91 -13.79 -2.25
CA LEU A 151 4.83 -13.10 -2.94
C LEU A 151 5.36 -11.88 -3.70
N ALA A 152 6.25 -11.09 -3.10
CA ALA A 152 6.85 -9.91 -3.73
C ALA A 152 7.64 -10.29 -5.00
N VAL A 153 8.35 -11.42 -5.00
CA VAL A 153 9.03 -11.94 -6.21
C VAL A 153 8.01 -12.26 -7.30
N LEU A 154 6.90 -12.93 -6.97
CA LEU A 154 5.85 -13.26 -7.95
C LEU A 154 5.18 -12.00 -8.51
N ILE A 155 4.90 -11.02 -7.66
CA ILE A 155 4.30 -9.75 -8.07
C ILE A 155 5.31 -8.92 -8.86
N GLY A 156 6.58 -8.89 -8.45
CA GLY A 156 7.67 -8.27 -9.20
C GLY A 156 7.81 -8.84 -10.61
N ALA A 157 7.73 -10.17 -10.76
CA ALA A 157 7.70 -10.81 -12.05
C ALA A 157 6.49 -10.40 -12.90
N ALA A 158 5.30 -10.26 -12.29
CA ALA A 158 4.11 -9.78 -13.00
C ALA A 158 4.27 -8.32 -13.47
N TYR A 159 4.82 -7.43 -12.63
CA TYR A 159 5.15 -6.06 -13.03
C TYR A 159 6.22 -6.04 -14.12
N PHE A 160 7.26 -6.87 -14.01
CA PHE A 160 8.29 -6.97 -15.05
C PHE A 160 7.68 -7.36 -16.40
N VAL A 161 6.77 -8.33 -16.43
CA VAL A 161 6.02 -8.70 -17.65
C VAL A 161 5.22 -7.51 -18.19
N LEU A 162 4.50 -6.78 -17.34
CA LEU A 162 3.70 -5.63 -17.74
C LEU A 162 4.57 -4.53 -18.36
N PHE A 163 5.68 -4.17 -17.74
CA PHE A 163 6.54 -3.08 -18.22
C PHE A 163 7.43 -3.50 -19.40
N ARG A 164 7.89 -4.76 -19.44
CA ARG A 164 8.82 -5.22 -20.50
C ARG A 164 8.11 -5.62 -21.80
N TRP A 165 6.86 -6.12 -21.70
CA TRP A 165 6.15 -6.62 -22.87
C TRP A 165 4.83 -5.89 -23.13
N VAL A 166 3.98 -5.71 -22.12
CA VAL A 166 2.65 -5.12 -22.32
C VAL A 166 2.75 -3.63 -22.61
N TYR A 167 3.62 -2.90 -21.92
CA TYR A 167 3.81 -1.46 -22.15
C TYR A 167 4.32 -1.16 -23.56
N PRO A 168 5.43 -1.75 -24.08
CA PRO A 168 5.85 -1.52 -25.47
C PRO A 168 4.80 -1.98 -26.48
N PHE A 169 4.14 -3.11 -26.26
CA PHE A 169 3.07 -3.56 -27.12
C PHE A 169 1.94 -2.53 -27.23
N LEU A 170 1.49 -1.95 -26.14
CA LEU A 170 0.43 -0.94 -26.16
C LEU A 170 0.87 0.39 -26.78
N PHE A 171 2.05 0.90 -26.40
CA PHE A 171 2.46 2.27 -26.73
C PHE A 171 3.36 2.39 -27.96
N GLU A 172 3.97 1.30 -28.41
CA GLU A 172 4.76 1.27 -29.64
C GLU A 172 4.00 0.58 -30.77
N ALA A 173 3.57 -0.68 -30.57
CA ALA A 173 2.94 -1.46 -31.63
C ALA A 173 1.47 -1.06 -31.85
N LEU A 174 0.63 -1.12 -30.80
CA LEU A 174 -0.80 -0.87 -30.94
C LEU A 174 -1.11 0.61 -31.21
N PHE A 175 -0.41 1.51 -30.53
CA PHE A 175 -0.57 2.95 -30.76
C PHE A 175 -0.25 3.34 -32.20
N SER A 176 0.88 2.86 -32.75
CA SER A 176 1.25 3.13 -34.13
C SER A 176 0.23 2.59 -35.15
N LEU A 177 -0.29 1.39 -34.92
CA LEU A 177 -1.31 0.78 -35.78
C LEU A 177 -2.62 1.59 -35.78
N VAL A 178 -3.08 2.05 -34.62
CA VAL A 178 -4.36 2.78 -34.50
C VAL A 178 -4.25 4.23 -34.97
N THR A 179 -3.06 4.81 -34.92
CA THR A 179 -2.83 6.23 -35.31
C THR A 179 -2.26 6.41 -36.70
N SER A 180 -1.92 5.34 -37.42
CA SER A 180 -1.34 5.42 -38.79
C SER A 180 -2.19 6.23 -39.76
N ASP A 181 -3.52 6.16 -39.67
CA ASP A 181 -4.46 6.85 -40.55
C ASP A 181 -5.05 8.14 -39.97
N GLN A 182 -4.63 8.50 -38.74
CA GLN A 182 -5.16 9.69 -38.07
C GLN A 182 -4.32 10.93 -38.40
N THR A 183 -4.92 11.87 -39.10
CA THR A 183 -4.33 13.20 -39.40
C THR A 183 -4.54 14.21 -38.25
N SER A 184 -5.34 13.88 -37.24
CA SER A 184 -5.69 14.76 -36.10
C SER A 184 -4.87 14.43 -34.87
N GLU A 185 -4.10 15.41 -34.36
CA GLU A 185 -3.36 15.30 -33.10
C GLU A 185 -4.28 15.01 -31.90
N GLN A 186 -5.52 15.55 -31.88
CA GLN A 186 -6.50 15.28 -30.83
C GLN A 186 -6.96 13.83 -30.86
N GLY A 187 -7.06 13.19 -32.02
CA GLY A 187 -7.36 11.78 -32.16
C GLY A 187 -6.28 10.91 -31.54
N ALA A 188 -5.03 11.16 -31.86
CA ALA A 188 -3.88 10.46 -31.33
C ALA A 188 -3.77 10.61 -29.81
N LEU A 189 -4.05 11.82 -29.26
CA LEU A 189 -4.05 12.06 -27.82
C LEU A 189 -5.13 11.24 -27.09
N ARG A 190 -6.34 11.14 -27.66
CA ARG A 190 -7.44 10.32 -27.07
C ARG A 190 -7.07 8.84 -27.04
N VAL A 191 -6.51 8.32 -28.14
CA VAL A 191 -6.05 6.92 -28.20
C VAL A 191 -4.97 6.68 -27.13
N ARG A 192 -3.99 7.58 -27.03
CA ARG A 192 -2.94 7.48 -26.01
C ARG A 192 -3.49 7.50 -24.59
N ALA A 193 -4.43 8.39 -24.30
CA ALA A 193 -5.10 8.46 -23.00
C ALA A 193 -5.86 7.16 -22.67
N LEU A 194 -6.57 6.58 -23.65
CA LEU A 194 -7.25 5.30 -23.48
C LEU A 194 -6.27 4.17 -23.17
N LEU A 195 -5.14 4.10 -23.86
CA LEU A 195 -4.10 3.09 -23.60
C LEU A 195 -3.50 3.24 -22.20
N TYR A 196 -3.28 4.49 -21.73
CA TYR A 196 -2.88 4.72 -20.34
C TYR A 196 -3.92 4.21 -19.33
N VAL A 197 -5.21 4.41 -19.58
CA VAL A 197 -6.28 3.88 -18.72
C VAL A 197 -6.25 2.35 -18.71
N VAL A 198 -6.11 1.71 -19.87
CA VAL A 198 -6.02 0.24 -19.96
C VAL A 198 -4.81 -0.29 -19.18
N PHE A 199 -3.65 0.35 -19.35
CA PHE A 199 -2.43 -0.03 -18.64
C PHE A 199 -2.56 0.20 -17.12
N ALA A 200 -3.14 1.33 -16.70
CA ALA A 200 -3.41 1.62 -15.29
C ALA A 200 -4.36 0.60 -14.64
N VAL A 201 -5.39 0.16 -15.36
CA VAL A 201 -6.30 -0.90 -14.89
C VAL A 201 -5.55 -2.22 -14.72
N ALA A 202 -4.65 -2.57 -15.63
CA ALA A 202 -3.82 -3.77 -15.50
C ALA A 202 -2.89 -3.69 -14.27
N LEU A 203 -2.22 -2.55 -14.06
CA LEU A 203 -1.40 -2.31 -12.87
C LEU A 203 -2.22 -2.39 -11.58
N MET A 204 -3.38 -1.74 -11.56
CA MET A 204 -4.30 -1.77 -10.42
C MET A 204 -4.76 -3.19 -10.12
N PHE A 205 -5.08 -3.99 -11.14
CA PHE A 205 -5.49 -5.39 -10.95
C PHE A 205 -4.40 -6.22 -10.28
N VAL A 206 -3.14 -6.08 -10.72
CA VAL A 206 -2.00 -6.78 -10.10
C VAL A 206 -1.83 -6.33 -8.64
N GLY A 207 -1.93 -5.03 -8.35
CA GLY A 207 -1.86 -4.49 -6.99
C GLY A 207 -2.96 -5.05 -6.09
N VAL A 208 -4.21 -4.98 -6.53
CA VAL A 208 -5.39 -5.51 -5.81
C VAL A 208 -5.22 -7.00 -5.48
N VAL A 209 -4.81 -7.79 -6.47
CA VAL A 209 -4.57 -9.23 -6.28
C VAL A 209 -3.45 -9.48 -5.28
N ALA A 210 -2.37 -8.69 -5.31
CA ALA A 210 -1.27 -8.76 -4.37
C ALA A 210 -1.72 -8.48 -2.93
N ASP A 211 -2.53 -7.45 -2.73
CA ASP A 211 -3.01 -7.06 -1.41
C ASP A 211 -3.96 -8.11 -0.82
N PHE A 212 -4.93 -8.60 -1.59
CA PHE A 212 -5.77 -9.71 -1.14
C PHE A 212 -5.00 -11.02 -0.95
N ALA A 213 -3.88 -11.24 -1.66
CA ALA A 213 -3.03 -12.41 -1.43
C ALA A 213 -2.30 -12.31 -0.07
N LYS A 214 -1.84 -11.12 0.33
CA LYS A 214 -1.27 -10.85 1.67
C LYS A 214 -2.32 -11.05 2.76
N VAL A 215 -3.50 -10.45 2.60
CA VAL A 215 -4.62 -10.60 3.54
C VAL A 215 -4.98 -12.07 3.73
N ARG A 216 -5.10 -12.81 2.64
CA ARG A 216 -5.42 -14.24 2.66
C ARG A 216 -4.34 -15.08 3.32
N ALA A 217 -3.06 -14.75 3.08
CA ALA A 217 -1.94 -15.44 3.72
C ALA A 217 -1.96 -15.31 5.25
N VAL A 218 -2.42 -14.16 5.75
CA VAL A 218 -2.53 -13.91 7.20
C VAL A 218 -3.82 -14.50 7.78
N VAL A 219 -4.96 -14.24 7.17
CA VAL A 219 -6.28 -14.64 7.71
C VAL A 219 -6.49 -16.16 7.65
N GLU A 220 -6.06 -16.80 6.56
CA GLU A 220 -6.19 -18.27 6.35
C GLU A 220 -4.90 -19.03 6.73
N ASP A 221 -3.87 -18.36 7.26
CA ASP A 221 -2.52 -18.91 7.56
C ASP A 221 -1.93 -19.76 6.41
N ARG A 222 -2.11 -19.32 5.17
CA ARG A 222 -1.64 -20.07 4.01
C ARG A 222 -0.13 -19.99 3.86
N ARG A 223 0.53 -21.15 3.74
CA ARG A 223 1.98 -21.25 3.49
C ARG A 223 2.34 -21.14 2.00
N GLY A 224 1.44 -21.58 1.11
CA GLY A 224 1.67 -21.59 -0.34
C GLY A 224 1.21 -20.29 -1.01
N MET A 225 2.16 -19.44 -1.45
CA MET A 225 1.85 -18.12 -2.04
C MET A 225 1.23 -18.20 -3.43
N LEU A 226 1.57 -19.19 -4.26
CA LEU A 226 0.94 -19.41 -5.56
C LEU A 226 -0.56 -19.74 -5.40
N GLY A 227 -0.88 -20.62 -4.44
CA GLY A 227 -2.28 -20.93 -4.12
C GLY A 227 -3.05 -19.73 -3.56
N ALA A 228 -2.42 -18.91 -2.73
CA ALA A 228 -2.99 -17.66 -2.24
C ALA A 228 -3.27 -16.68 -3.38
N LEU A 229 -2.32 -16.52 -4.31
CA LEU A 229 -2.43 -15.65 -5.48
C LEU A 229 -3.58 -16.09 -6.40
N ALA A 230 -3.61 -17.37 -6.79
CA ALA A 230 -4.67 -17.94 -7.64
C ALA A 230 -6.07 -17.81 -7.00
N ALA A 231 -6.15 -18.00 -5.68
CA ALA A 231 -7.39 -17.83 -4.95
C ALA A 231 -7.81 -16.37 -4.83
N SER A 232 -6.85 -15.43 -4.72
CA SER A 232 -7.12 -13.98 -4.72
C SER A 232 -7.61 -13.48 -6.08
N ILE A 233 -7.04 -13.98 -7.19
CA ILE A 233 -7.55 -13.69 -8.54
C ILE A 233 -9.02 -14.14 -8.66
N ARG A 234 -9.35 -15.35 -8.21
CA ARG A 234 -10.73 -15.85 -8.23
C ARG A 234 -11.66 -15.00 -7.35
N PHE A 235 -11.19 -14.56 -6.19
CA PHE A 235 -11.96 -13.72 -5.29
C PHE A 235 -12.30 -12.36 -5.91
N VAL A 236 -11.29 -11.67 -6.47
CA VAL A 236 -11.46 -10.36 -7.13
C VAL A 236 -12.38 -10.48 -8.35
N ARG A 237 -12.18 -11.48 -9.19
CA ARG A 237 -13.02 -11.72 -10.38
C ARG A 237 -14.48 -12.01 -10.05
N ARG A 238 -14.76 -12.64 -8.92
CA ARG A 238 -16.14 -12.94 -8.49
C ARG A 238 -16.87 -11.71 -7.91
N ARG A 239 -16.13 -10.68 -7.48
CA ARG A 239 -16.69 -9.51 -6.77
C ARG A 239 -16.08 -8.18 -7.22
N PRO A 240 -15.98 -7.92 -8.55
CA PRO A 240 -15.20 -6.80 -9.06
C PRO A 240 -15.74 -5.45 -8.56
N LEU A 241 -17.06 -5.24 -8.60
CA LEU A 241 -17.66 -3.96 -8.20
C LEU A 241 -17.50 -3.65 -6.71
N ARG A 242 -17.54 -4.67 -5.84
CA ARG A 242 -17.36 -4.46 -4.40
C ARG A 242 -15.92 -4.15 -4.04
N VAL A 243 -14.99 -4.87 -4.66
CA VAL A 243 -13.55 -4.61 -4.52
C VAL A 243 -13.24 -3.22 -5.04
N LEU A 244 -13.71 -2.87 -6.25
CA LEU A 244 -13.55 -1.52 -6.81
C LEU A 244 -14.13 -0.45 -5.88
N GLY A 245 -15.33 -0.65 -5.34
CA GLY A 245 -15.96 0.28 -4.40
C GLY A 245 -15.13 0.51 -3.15
N LEU A 246 -14.50 -0.55 -2.59
CA LEU A 246 -13.60 -0.43 -1.45
C LEU A 246 -12.35 0.39 -1.80
N TYR A 247 -11.76 0.14 -2.97
CA TYR A 247 -10.58 0.87 -3.43
C TYR A 247 -10.90 2.34 -3.75
N LEU A 248 -12.07 2.63 -4.31
CA LEU A 248 -12.53 4.01 -4.55
C LEU A 248 -12.76 4.78 -3.23
N LEU A 249 -13.31 4.15 -2.19
CA LEU A 249 -13.45 4.80 -0.87
C LEU A 249 -12.08 5.10 -0.25
N ASN A 250 -11.13 4.18 -0.34
CA ASN A 250 -9.78 4.41 0.15
C ASN A 250 -9.06 5.50 -0.68
N LEU A 251 -9.20 5.47 -2.01
CA LEU A 251 -8.67 6.51 -2.90
C LEU A 251 -9.25 7.88 -2.57
N PHE A 252 -10.58 7.95 -2.33
CA PHE A 252 -11.24 9.18 -1.92
C PHE A 252 -10.61 9.76 -0.64
N THR A 253 -10.31 8.91 0.35
CA THR A 253 -9.62 9.33 1.58
C THR A 253 -8.24 9.94 1.28
N VAL A 254 -7.45 9.31 0.41
CA VAL A 254 -6.14 9.84 0.00
C VAL A 254 -6.28 11.18 -0.72
N VAL A 255 -7.25 11.30 -1.64
CA VAL A 255 -7.54 12.55 -2.37
C VAL A 255 -7.94 13.67 -1.38
N VAL A 256 -8.77 13.37 -0.39
CA VAL A 256 -9.14 14.36 0.65
C VAL A 256 -7.90 14.81 1.43
N ILE A 257 -7.05 13.90 1.86
CA ILE A 257 -5.81 14.24 2.57
C ILE A 257 -4.91 15.14 1.72
N LEU A 258 -4.73 14.80 0.44
CA LEU A 258 -3.93 15.60 -0.49
C LEU A 258 -4.52 17.00 -0.72
N ARG A 259 -5.84 17.09 -0.87
CA ARG A 259 -6.53 18.38 -1.02
C ARG A 259 -6.38 19.26 0.22
N LEU A 260 -6.53 18.67 1.40
CA LEU A 260 -6.31 19.39 2.66
C LEU A 260 -4.86 19.85 2.80
N TRP A 261 -3.91 19.01 2.41
CA TRP A 261 -2.48 19.37 2.40
C TRP A 261 -2.19 20.57 1.49
N VAL A 262 -2.66 20.55 0.25
CA VAL A 262 -2.46 21.65 -0.70
C VAL A 262 -3.10 22.95 -0.23
N GLN A 263 -4.22 22.88 0.50
CA GLN A 263 -4.88 24.06 1.07
C GLN A 263 -4.24 24.57 2.36
N ALA A 264 -3.52 23.70 3.08
CA ALA A 264 -2.87 24.02 4.34
C ALA A 264 -1.45 24.57 4.15
N GLU A 265 -1.00 24.80 2.90
CA GLU A 265 0.34 25.35 2.63
C GLU A 265 0.54 26.67 3.38
N PRO A 266 1.55 26.76 4.27
CA PRO A 266 1.75 27.96 5.08
C PRO A 266 2.22 29.12 4.19
N PRO A 267 1.81 30.37 4.50
CA PRO A 267 2.31 31.53 3.78
C PRO A 267 3.84 31.67 3.95
N PRO A 268 4.54 32.35 3.01
CA PRO A 268 6.00 32.45 3.00
C PRO A 268 6.61 33.09 4.25
N ASP A 269 5.84 33.89 4.98
CA ASP A 269 6.18 34.57 6.22
C ASP A 269 5.83 33.79 7.50
N ALA A 270 5.29 32.56 7.32
CA ALA A 270 4.96 31.72 8.46
C ALA A 270 6.23 31.23 9.20
N PRO A 271 6.16 31.08 10.53
CA PRO A 271 7.28 30.55 11.28
C PRO A 271 7.56 29.06 10.91
N ASP A 272 8.84 28.69 10.86
CA ASP A 272 9.32 27.37 10.44
C ASP A 272 8.68 26.20 11.21
N TRP A 273 8.37 26.39 12.48
CA TRP A 273 7.72 25.37 13.30
C TRP A 273 6.32 25.00 12.78
N LEU A 274 5.60 25.94 12.14
CA LEU A 274 4.29 25.69 11.58
C LEU A 274 4.39 24.78 10.35
N GLY A 275 5.36 25.03 9.48
CA GLY A 275 5.67 24.17 8.34
C GLY A 275 6.02 22.75 8.78
N PHE A 276 6.88 22.63 9.81
CA PHE A 276 7.22 21.33 10.39
C PHE A 276 6.01 20.60 10.99
N LEU A 277 5.15 21.31 11.73
CA LEU A 277 3.94 20.73 12.31
C LEU A 277 2.97 20.21 11.24
N LEU A 278 2.76 21.01 10.18
CA LEU A 278 1.90 20.61 9.06
C LEU A 278 2.46 19.41 8.33
N LEU A 279 3.78 19.37 8.09
CA LEU A 279 4.43 18.19 7.50
C LEU A 279 4.23 16.94 8.37
N LEU A 280 4.41 17.05 9.69
CA LEU A 280 4.20 15.94 10.61
C LEU A 280 2.74 15.46 10.59
N LEU A 281 1.78 16.38 10.56
CA LEU A 281 0.37 16.08 10.47
C LEU A 281 0.03 15.34 9.15
N TYR A 282 0.61 15.81 8.04
CA TYR A 282 0.47 15.15 6.74
C TYR A 282 1.04 13.72 6.75
N LEU A 283 2.22 13.52 7.33
CA LEU A 283 2.83 12.19 7.48
C LEU A 283 1.94 11.24 8.29
N VAL A 284 1.40 11.73 9.42
CA VAL A 284 0.47 10.94 10.24
C VAL A 284 -0.78 10.58 9.46
N ALA A 285 -1.39 11.56 8.78
CA ALA A 285 -2.60 11.33 7.98
C ALA A 285 -2.36 10.31 6.86
N ARG A 286 -1.20 10.36 6.23
CA ARG A 286 -0.78 9.43 5.19
C ARG A 286 -0.55 8.01 5.70
N ILE A 287 0.10 7.87 6.86
CA ILE A 287 0.26 6.57 7.54
C ILE A 287 -1.12 6.02 7.91
N TRP A 288 -2.02 6.86 8.44
CA TRP A 288 -3.38 6.45 8.76
C TRP A 288 -4.15 5.99 7.53
N ALA A 289 -4.06 6.70 6.40
CA ALA A 289 -4.68 6.28 5.16
C ALA A 289 -4.18 4.89 4.71
N LYS A 290 -2.87 4.65 4.80
CA LYS A 290 -2.27 3.35 4.47
C LYS A 290 -2.73 2.23 5.41
N LEU A 291 -2.77 2.50 6.70
CA LEU A 291 -3.30 1.55 7.69
C LEU A 291 -4.79 1.29 7.49
N GLY A 292 -5.58 2.35 7.20
CA GLY A 292 -7.00 2.25 6.87
C GLY A 292 -7.25 1.38 5.65
N PHE A 293 -6.39 1.52 4.63
CA PHE A 293 -6.44 0.68 3.44
C PHE A 293 -6.23 -0.80 3.79
N MET A 294 -5.14 -1.15 4.47
CA MET A 294 -4.85 -2.52 4.90
C MET A 294 -5.93 -3.09 5.82
N ALA A 295 -6.44 -2.28 6.76
CA ALA A 295 -7.50 -2.70 7.67
C ALA A 295 -8.82 -2.96 6.92
N SER A 296 -9.17 -2.11 5.95
CA SER A 296 -10.40 -2.25 5.16
C SER A 296 -10.41 -3.52 4.30
N GLU A 297 -9.27 -3.90 3.75
CA GLU A 297 -9.10 -5.15 3.01
C GLU A 297 -9.30 -6.37 3.91
N VAL A 298 -8.70 -6.36 5.12
CA VAL A 298 -8.86 -7.43 6.10
C VAL A 298 -10.32 -7.58 6.53
N VAL A 299 -10.97 -6.47 6.92
CA VAL A 299 -12.37 -6.48 7.37
C VAL A 299 -13.30 -6.95 6.27
N PHE A 300 -13.12 -6.43 5.05
CA PHE A 300 -13.91 -6.82 3.89
C PHE A 300 -13.75 -8.32 3.59
N PHE A 301 -12.51 -8.82 3.58
CA PHE A 301 -12.22 -10.23 3.32
C PHE A 301 -12.82 -11.13 4.39
N GLN A 302 -12.67 -10.80 5.68
CA GLN A 302 -13.28 -11.55 6.78
C GLN A 302 -14.80 -11.58 6.71
N GLY A 303 -15.43 -10.45 6.38
CA GLY A 303 -16.89 -10.37 6.21
C GLY A 303 -17.42 -11.25 5.09
N GLU A 304 -16.67 -11.36 3.98
CA GLU A 304 -17.06 -12.21 2.86
C GLU A 304 -16.80 -13.70 3.13
N LEU A 305 -15.78 -14.05 3.93
CA LEU A 305 -15.56 -15.42 4.39
C LEU A 305 -16.65 -15.89 5.35
N ALA A 306 -16.96 -15.10 6.37
CA ALA A 306 -18.02 -15.42 7.33
C ALA A 306 -19.37 -15.63 6.63
N HIS A 307 -19.67 -14.85 5.59
CA HIS A 307 -20.87 -15.04 4.79
C HIS A 307 -20.83 -16.34 3.98
N ALA A 308 -19.66 -16.70 3.41
CA ALA A 308 -19.51 -17.93 2.62
C ALA A 308 -19.66 -19.18 3.51
N GLU A 309 -19.09 -19.17 4.71
CA GLU A 309 -19.27 -20.26 5.70
C GLU A 309 -20.73 -20.37 6.13
N TYR A 310 -21.41 -19.27 6.41
CA TYR A 310 -22.83 -19.28 6.75
C TYR A 310 -23.72 -19.83 5.64
N THR A 311 -23.37 -19.61 4.37
CA THR A 311 -24.15 -20.09 3.22
C THR A 311 -23.77 -21.51 2.78
N ALA A 312 -22.57 -21.99 3.10
CA ALA A 312 -22.02 -23.25 2.57
C ALA A 312 -22.19 -24.44 3.51
N THR A 313 -22.37 -24.21 4.81
CA THR A 313 -22.51 -25.30 5.79
C THR A 313 -23.76 -25.14 6.64
N PRO A 314 -24.66 -26.12 6.70
CA PRO A 314 -25.45 -26.32 7.90
C PRO A 314 -24.41 -26.45 9.02
N LEU A 315 -24.53 -25.56 10.06
CA LEU A 315 -23.64 -25.59 11.22
C LEU A 315 -23.41 -27.02 11.63
N PRO A 316 -22.19 -27.57 11.58
CA PRO A 316 -21.92 -28.81 12.27
C PRO A 316 -22.25 -28.52 13.73
N MET A 317 -23.24 -29.23 14.26
CA MET A 317 -23.44 -29.27 15.72
C MET A 317 -22.23 -29.99 16.27
N TRP A 318 -21.14 -29.23 16.50
CA TRP A 318 -20.07 -29.72 17.36
C TRP A 318 -20.63 -29.69 18.77
N PRO A 319 -20.48 -30.75 19.52
CA PRO A 319 -20.66 -30.65 20.95
C PRO A 319 -19.66 -29.58 21.44
N ASP A 320 -20.16 -28.57 22.15
CA ASP A 320 -19.43 -27.34 22.48
C ASP A 320 -18.16 -27.58 23.33
N SER A 321 -18.03 -28.77 23.90
CA SER A 321 -16.81 -29.28 24.53
C SER A 321 -16.96 -30.78 24.81
N PRO A 322 -15.87 -31.54 25.02
CA PRO A 322 -15.93 -32.91 25.53
C PRO A 322 -16.72 -33.03 26.84
N GLU A 323 -16.76 -31.95 27.61
CA GLU A 323 -17.52 -31.87 28.86
C GLU A 323 -19.03 -31.74 28.61
N ALA A 324 -19.44 -30.98 27.59
CA ALA A 324 -20.85 -30.89 27.18
C ALA A 324 -21.37 -32.22 26.64
N GLU A 325 -20.56 -32.95 25.86
CA GLU A 325 -20.88 -34.29 25.38
C GLU A 325 -20.98 -35.29 26.55
N ALA A 326 -20.09 -35.22 27.55
CA ALA A 326 -20.12 -36.03 28.73
C ALA A 326 -21.39 -35.75 29.61
N MET A 327 -21.81 -34.47 29.72
CA MET A 327 -23.03 -34.09 30.41
C MET A 327 -24.29 -34.56 29.68
N GLU A 328 -24.31 -34.51 28.37
CA GLU A 328 -25.44 -34.98 27.55
C GLU A 328 -25.59 -36.49 27.64
N ASN A 329 -24.47 -37.22 27.62
CA ASN A 329 -24.43 -38.66 27.82
C ASN A 329 -24.87 -39.04 29.26
N LEU A 330 -24.49 -38.27 30.29
CA LEU A 330 -24.95 -38.48 31.66
C LEU A 330 -26.46 -38.25 31.79
N LYS A 331 -27.02 -37.25 31.15
CA LYS A 331 -28.47 -37.01 31.11
C LYS A 331 -29.22 -38.15 30.41
N ALA A 332 -28.65 -38.68 29.33
CA ALA A 332 -29.24 -39.81 28.61
C ALA A 332 -29.23 -41.10 29.41
N VAL A 333 -28.18 -41.33 30.22
CA VAL A 333 -28.08 -42.50 31.13
C VAL A 333 -29.02 -42.36 32.35
N GLY A 334 -29.21 -41.14 32.88
CA GLY A 334 -30.11 -40.89 34.03
C GLY A 334 -31.61 -40.96 33.71
N HIS A 335 -31.99 -41.05 32.42
CA HIS A 335 -33.40 -41.21 31.99
C HIS A 335 -33.77 -42.62 31.55
N ARG A 336 -32.98 -43.65 31.84
CA ARG A 336 -33.41 -45.04 31.68
C ARG A 336 -34.15 -45.47 32.94
N PRO A 337 -35.47 -45.80 32.86
CA PRO A 337 -36.29 -46.26 33.95
C PRO A 337 -35.84 -47.62 34.49
#